data_d295af680fba9aaaf312904e2c5677a1
#
_entry.id   d295af680fba9aaaf312904e2c5677a1
#
_cell.length_a   1.000
_cell.length_b   1.000
_cell.length_c   1.000
_cell.angle_alpha   90.00
_cell.angle_beta   90.00
_cell.angle_gamma   90.00
#
_symmetry.space_group_name_H-M   'P 1'
#
loop_
_entity.id
_entity.type
_entity.pdbx_description
1 polymer ?
#
loop_
_entity_poly.entity_id
_entity_poly.type
_entity_poly.pdbx_seq_one_letter_code
_entity_poly.pdbx_strand_id
1 'polypeptide(L)'
;RYTEYYDLQSTFDRLYADSLKGKTFHNLIGLMASEENIKLAYRTIKGNKGSGTPGVDKRTIKHLASMEEEKFVRLIQKQFSWYNPRPVRRVEIPKPNGKTRPLGIPTIVDRIVQQCILQVLEPICEAKFHERSNGFRPNRSTEHAIAQCCRLMQIQHLHYAVDLDIHGFFDNVNHGKLIRQMWELGIRDKKLLCIIKQMLRAPIVLPDGKRIYPTKGTPQGGILSPLLSNIVLNELDWWVSSQWENMP
;
A
#
# COMPACT_ATOMS: atom_id res chain seq x y z
N ARG A 1 -13.05 -1.99 -14.66
CA ARG A 1 -13.91 -3.18 -14.93
C ARG A 1 -14.40 -3.87 -13.67
N TYR A 2 -13.54 -4.19 -12.71
CA TYR A 2 -13.99 -4.88 -11.50
C TYR A 2 -14.68 -3.95 -10.50
N THR A 3 -14.25 -2.70 -10.40
CA THR A 3 -14.88 -1.66 -9.56
C THR A 3 -16.30 -1.36 -10.00
N GLU A 4 -16.55 -1.31 -11.31
CA GLU A 4 -17.88 -1.14 -11.90
C GLU A 4 -18.79 -2.33 -11.56
N TYR A 5 -18.27 -3.57 -11.68
CA TYR A 5 -19.02 -4.78 -11.37
C TYR A 5 -19.52 -4.83 -9.91
N TYR A 6 -18.78 -4.23 -8.97
CA TYR A 6 -19.13 -4.16 -7.55
C TYR A 6 -19.74 -2.82 -7.15
N ASP A 7 -20.11 -1.97 -8.10
CA ASP A 7 -20.70 -0.64 -7.90
C ASP A 7 -19.86 0.30 -7.01
N LEU A 8 -18.54 0.16 -7.06
CA LEU A 8 -17.58 0.94 -6.26
C LEU A 8 -16.94 2.09 -7.03
N GLN A 9 -17.07 2.14 -8.36
CA GLN A 9 -16.38 3.12 -9.20
C GLN A 9 -16.76 4.55 -8.79
N SER A 10 -18.06 4.85 -8.72
CA SER A 10 -18.56 6.18 -8.33
C SER A 10 -18.10 6.60 -6.94
N THR A 11 -17.99 5.63 -6.02
CA THR A 11 -17.48 5.88 -4.66
C THR A 11 -15.99 6.24 -4.67
N PHE A 12 -15.17 5.51 -5.43
CA PHE A 12 -13.73 5.80 -5.53
C PHE A 12 -13.46 7.12 -6.27
N ASP A 13 -14.22 7.41 -7.33
CA ASP A 13 -14.13 8.69 -8.04
C ASP A 13 -14.49 9.87 -7.13
N ARG A 14 -15.50 9.70 -6.28
CA ARG A 14 -15.87 10.70 -5.27
C ARG A 14 -14.78 10.89 -4.23
N LEU A 15 -14.15 9.81 -3.73
CA LEU A 15 -13.03 9.92 -2.78
C LEU A 15 -11.88 10.71 -3.40
N TYR A 16 -11.54 10.43 -4.65
CA TYR A 16 -10.51 11.16 -5.39
C TYR A 16 -10.87 12.65 -5.52
N ALA A 17 -12.08 12.97 -6.02
CA ALA A 17 -12.55 14.33 -6.21
C ALA A 17 -12.63 15.13 -4.89
N ASP A 18 -13.09 14.49 -3.81
CA ASP A 18 -13.12 15.11 -2.48
C ASP A 18 -11.73 15.36 -1.91
N SER A 19 -10.80 14.45 -2.15
CA SER A 19 -9.40 14.62 -1.77
C SER A 19 -8.74 15.79 -2.53
N LEU A 20 -8.96 15.92 -3.83
CA LEU A 20 -8.50 17.07 -4.62
C LEU A 20 -8.97 18.40 -4.02
N LYS A 21 -10.20 18.46 -3.51
CA LYS A 21 -10.78 19.64 -2.85
C LYS A 21 -10.25 19.88 -1.43
N GLY A 22 -9.31 19.07 -0.95
CA GLY A 22 -8.74 19.21 0.39
C GLY A 22 -9.64 18.72 1.54
N LYS A 23 -10.69 17.96 1.24
CA LYS A 23 -11.55 17.37 2.30
C LYS A 23 -10.79 16.37 3.14
N THR A 24 -11.21 16.23 4.38
CA THR A 24 -10.69 15.22 5.32
C THR A 24 -11.66 14.05 5.42
N PHE A 25 -11.10 12.87 5.65
CA PHE A 25 -11.82 11.61 5.64
C PHE A 25 -11.87 11.00 7.04
N HIS A 26 -13.08 10.78 7.51
CA HIS A 26 -13.39 10.12 8.76
C HIS A 26 -14.26 8.89 8.47
N ASN A 27 -14.32 7.94 9.38
CA ASN A 27 -15.21 6.77 9.27
C ASN A 27 -15.03 5.93 7.98
N LEU A 28 -13.80 5.80 7.49
CA LEU A 28 -13.47 5.00 6.29
C LEU A 28 -13.65 3.49 6.51
N ILE A 29 -13.61 3.03 7.77
CA ILE A 29 -13.73 1.62 8.12
C ILE A 29 -15.03 1.00 7.60
N GLY A 30 -16.14 1.74 7.62
CA GLY A 30 -17.41 1.24 7.10
C GLY A 30 -17.34 0.87 5.62
N LEU A 31 -16.71 1.72 4.81
CA LEU A 31 -16.48 1.46 3.39
C LEU A 31 -15.48 0.32 3.17
N MET A 32 -14.39 0.28 3.94
CA MET A 32 -13.38 -0.78 3.86
C MET A 32 -13.95 -2.16 4.19
N ALA A 33 -14.89 -2.21 5.12
CA ALA A 33 -15.57 -3.42 5.59
C ALA A 33 -16.88 -3.72 4.85
N SER A 34 -17.24 -2.93 3.82
CA SER A 34 -18.42 -3.23 3.01
C SER A 34 -18.25 -4.54 2.26
N GLU A 35 -19.35 -5.22 2.02
CA GLU A 35 -19.36 -6.52 1.34
C GLU A 35 -18.77 -6.41 -0.07
N GLU A 36 -19.12 -5.38 -0.81
CA GLU A 36 -18.67 -5.10 -2.17
C GLU A 36 -17.14 -4.91 -2.20
N ASN A 37 -16.60 -4.13 -1.28
CA ASN A 37 -15.18 -3.87 -1.18
C ASN A 37 -14.39 -5.13 -0.78
N ILE A 38 -14.93 -5.96 0.11
CA ILE A 38 -14.35 -7.25 0.50
C ILE A 38 -14.34 -8.24 -0.69
N LYS A 39 -15.43 -8.33 -1.44
CA LYS A 39 -15.53 -9.18 -2.63
C LYS A 39 -14.56 -8.72 -3.73
N LEU A 40 -14.45 -7.41 -3.96
CA LEU A 40 -13.46 -6.85 -4.88
C LEU A 40 -12.03 -7.19 -4.44
N ALA A 41 -11.72 -7.04 -3.15
CA ALA A 41 -10.41 -7.39 -2.59
C ALA A 41 -10.07 -8.88 -2.77
N TYR A 42 -11.03 -9.75 -2.50
CA TYR A 42 -10.86 -11.19 -2.72
C TYR A 42 -10.57 -11.50 -4.19
N ARG A 43 -11.33 -10.92 -5.12
CA ARG A 43 -11.14 -11.12 -6.56
C ARG A 43 -9.76 -10.66 -7.02
N THR A 44 -9.32 -9.50 -6.54
CA THR A 44 -7.99 -8.96 -6.84
C THR A 44 -6.89 -9.87 -6.34
N ILE A 45 -6.96 -10.30 -5.07
CA ILE A 45 -5.96 -11.19 -4.48
C ILE A 45 -5.95 -12.56 -5.15
N LYS A 46 -7.12 -13.12 -5.50
CA LYS A 46 -7.23 -14.39 -6.19
C LYS A 46 -6.51 -14.39 -7.53
N GLY A 47 -6.54 -13.28 -8.26
CA GLY A 47 -5.84 -13.11 -9.54
C GLY A 47 -4.31 -12.96 -9.42
N ASN A 48 -3.78 -12.69 -8.24
CA ASN A 48 -2.34 -12.48 -8.05
C ASN A 48 -1.57 -13.80 -8.03
N LYS A 49 -0.40 -13.85 -8.68
CA LYS A 49 0.50 -15.02 -8.69
C LYS A 49 0.86 -15.52 -7.28
N GLY A 50 0.97 -14.62 -6.31
CA GLY A 50 1.26 -14.94 -4.91
C GLY A 50 0.08 -15.49 -4.10
N SER A 51 -1.14 -15.60 -4.66
CA SER A 51 -2.34 -16.04 -3.94
C SER A 51 -2.23 -17.46 -3.37
N GLY A 52 -1.45 -18.32 -4.01
CA GLY A 52 -1.14 -19.67 -3.56
C GLY A 52 -0.01 -19.79 -2.55
N THR A 53 0.68 -18.69 -2.23
CA THR A 53 1.80 -18.71 -1.27
C THR A 53 1.27 -18.52 0.16
N PRO A 54 1.44 -19.50 1.08
CA PRO A 54 0.88 -19.41 2.43
C PRO A 54 1.68 -18.48 3.34
N GLY A 55 1.00 -17.84 4.29
CA GLY A 55 1.61 -17.18 5.44
C GLY A 55 2.07 -18.19 6.51
N VAL A 56 2.20 -17.73 7.76
CA VAL A 56 2.56 -18.58 8.92
C VAL A 56 1.48 -19.62 9.25
N ASP A 57 0.24 -19.36 8.89
CA ASP A 57 -0.93 -20.23 9.15
C ASP A 57 -1.11 -21.34 8.10
N LYS A 58 -0.20 -21.40 7.12
CA LYS A 58 -0.22 -22.36 5.99
C LYS A 58 -1.49 -22.29 5.13
N ARG A 59 -2.32 -21.24 5.28
CA ARG A 59 -3.55 -21.04 4.50
C ARG A 59 -3.26 -20.25 3.23
N THR A 60 -4.00 -20.58 2.17
CA THR A 60 -3.92 -19.94 0.85
C THR A 60 -5.29 -19.44 0.42
N ILE A 61 -5.38 -18.80 -0.73
CA ILE A 61 -6.67 -18.36 -1.29
C ILE A 61 -7.66 -19.51 -1.48
N LYS A 62 -7.19 -20.73 -1.71
CA LYS A 62 -8.06 -21.93 -1.84
C LYS A 62 -8.87 -22.20 -0.60
N HIS A 63 -8.31 -21.96 0.60
CA HIS A 63 -9.04 -22.13 1.87
C HIS A 63 -10.18 -21.11 2.02
N LEU A 64 -10.00 -19.90 1.50
CA LEU A 64 -11.07 -18.91 1.50
C LEU A 64 -12.12 -19.22 0.43
N ALA A 65 -11.70 -19.78 -0.72
CA ALA A 65 -12.59 -20.19 -1.80
C ALA A 65 -13.56 -21.33 -1.40
N SER A 66 -13.20 -22.16 -0.43
CA SER A 66 -14.06 -23.23 0.10
C SER A 66 -15.05 -22.77 1.16
N MET A 67 -15.01 -21.49 1.58
CA MET A 67 -15.95 -20.96 2.57
C MET A 67 -17.22 -20.46 1.88
N GLU A 68 -18.35 -20.54 2.59
CA GLU A 68 -19.55 -19.81 2.20
C GLU A 68 -19.30 -18.31 2.18
N GLU A 69 -19.84 -17.62 1.19
CA GLU A 69 -19.59 -16.19 0.96
C GLU A 69 -19.90 -15.34 2.20
N GLU A 70 -21.04 -15.55 2.83
CA GLU A 70 -21.39 -14.80 4.05
C GLU A 70 -20.41 -15.02 5.20
N LYS A 71 -19.95 -16.26 5.40
CA LYS A 71 -18.97 -16.59 6.45
C LYS A 71 -17.63 -15.90 6.15
N PHE A 72 -17.23 -15.87 4.89
CA PHE A 72 -16.02 -15.16 4.45
C PHE A 72 -16.13 -13.65 4.70
N VAL A 73 -17.24 -13.02 4.27
CA VAL A 73 -17.46 -11.58 4.50
C VAL A 73 -17.42 -11.24 5.98
N ARG A 74 -18.15 -11.97 6.81
CA ARG A 74 -18.17 -11.80 8.29
C ARG A 74 -16.79 -11.98 8.91
N LEU A 75 -15.98 -12.92 8.40
CA LEU A 75 -14.60 -13.13 8.85
C LEU A 75 -13.75 -11.86 8.64
N ILE A 76 -13.84 -11.25 7.47
CA ILE A 76 -13.07 -10.03 7.16
C ILE A 76 -13.62 -8.82 7.92
N GLN A 77 -14.94 -8.64 8.00
CA GLN A 77 -15.59 -7.59 8.80
C GLN A 77 -15.15 -7.61 10.26
N LYS A 78 -15.04 -8.82 10.85
CA LYS A 78 -14.54 -9.01 12.21
C LYS A 78 -13.12 -8.49 12.40
N GLN A 79 -12.26 -8.58 11.37
CA GLN A 79 -10.91 -8.00 11.42
C GLN A 79 -10.95 -6.48 11.54
N PHE A 80 -11.86 -5.80 10.86
CA PHE A 80 -12.04 -4.36 10.99
C PHE A 80 -12.64 -3.91 12.33
N SER A 81 -13.36 -4.79 13.00
CA SER A 81 -13.90 -4.53 14.36
C SER A 81 -12.80 -4.62 15.41
N TRP A 82 -11.99 -5.67 15.35
CA TRP A 82 -10.88 -5.94 16.26
C TRP A 82 -9.69 -6.54 15.49
N TYR A 83 -8.81 -5.67 15.03
CA TYR A 83 -7.66 -6.10 14.24
C TYR A 83 -6.51 -6.58 15.13
N ASN A 84 -6.09 -7.80 14.89
CA ASN A 84 -4.91 -8.40 15.51
C ASN A 84 -4.12 -9.14 14.42
N PRO A 85 -3.11 -8.51 13.80
CA PRO A 85 -2.38 -9.10 12.69
C PRO A 85 -1.66 -10.36 13.11
N ARG A 86 -1.71 -11.37 12.28
CA ARG A 86 -0.88 -12.55 12.46
C ARG A 86 0.57 -12.25 12.09
N PRO A 87 1.53 -13.00 12.64
CA PRO A 87 2.92 -12.82 12.27
C PRO A 87 3.14 -12.94 10.76
N VAL A 88 4.07 -12.16 10.24
CA VAL A 88 4.49 -12.20 8.84
C VAL A 88 5.60 -13.23 8.68
N ARG A 89 5.47 -14.16 7.72
CA ARG A 89 6.51 -15.15 7.43
C ARG A 89 7.61 -14.54 6.59
N ARG A 90 8.85 -14.58 7.06
CA ARG A 90 10.04 -14.14 6.32
C ARG A 90 10.51 -15.22 5.36
N VAL A 91 10.82 -14.82 4.13
CA VAL A 91 11.49 -15.64 3.12
C VAL A 91 12.62 -14.81 2.50
N GLU A 92 13.78 -15.43 2.32
CA GLU A 92 14.91 -14.80 1.66
C GLU A 92 14.92 -15.18 0.16
N ILE A 93 14.84 -14.17 -0.71
CA ILE A 93 14.88 -14.38 -2.17
C ILE A 93 16.28 -14.04 -2.68
N PRO A 94 16.97 -14.97 -3.37
CA PRO A 94 18.26 -14.70 -3.97
C PRO A 94 18.19 -13.58 -5.01
N LYS A 95 19.18 -12.69 -5.01
CA LYS A 95 19.40 -11.69 -6.05
C LYS A 95 20.52 -12.16 -7.00
N PRO A 96 20.55 -11.66 -8.25
CA PRO A 96 21.63 -12.01 -9.21
C PRO A 96 23.05 -11.69 -8.73
N ASN A 97 23.17 -10.72 -7.81
CA ASN A 97 24.46 -10.29 -7.23
C ASN A 97 24.91 -11.11 -6.00
N GLY A 98 24.31 -12.28 -5.75
CA GLY A 98 24.63 -13.15 -4.61
C GLY A 98 24.06 -12.70 -3.26
N LYS A 99 23.45 -11.50 -3.18
CA LYS A 99 22.76 -11.03 -1.96
C LYS A 99 21.34 -11.61 -1.90
N THR A 100 20.73 -11.58 -0.73
CA THR A 100 19.31 -11.94 -0.56
C THR A 100 18.43 -10.70 -0.42
N ARG A 101 17.16 -10.85 -0.79
CA ARG A 101 16.10 -9.86 -0.52
C ARG A 101 15.12 -10.46 0.47
N PRO A 102 14.98 -9.87 1.65
CA PRO A 102 13.99 -10.32 2.62
C PRO A 102 12.58 -9.99 2.13
N LEU A 103 11.73 -11.01 2.00
CA LEU A 103 10.31 -10.85 1.66
C LEU A 103 9.44 -11.27 2.84
N GLY A 104 8.50 -10.43 3.23
CA GLY A 104 7.50 -10.73 4.23
C GLY A 104 6.19 -11.22 3.57
N ILE A 105 5.70 -12.37 4.02
CA ILE A 105 4.46 -12.96 3.52
C ILE A 105 3.42 -12.93 4.64
N PRO A 106 2.46 -11.98 4.62
CA PRO A 106 1.32 -11.96 5.54
C PRO A 106 0.40 -13.14 5.30
N THR A 107 -0.46 -13.47 6.26
CA THR A 107 -1.51 -14.48 6.04
C THR A 107 -2.47 -14.04 4.95
N ILE A 108 -3.19 -14.99 4.36
CA ILE A 108 -4.13 -14.66 3.27
C ILE A 108 -5.26 -13.74 3.75
N VAL A 109 -5.70 -13.87 5.00
CA VAL A 109 -6.69 -12.98 5.63
C VAL A 109 -6.14 -11.57 5.79
N ASP A 110 -4.91 -11.41 6.31
CA ASP A 110 -4.27 -10.09 6.42
C ASP A 110 -4.08 -9.44 5.05
N ARG A 111 -3.76 -10.22 4.01
CA ARG A 111 -3.66 -9.70 2.64
C ARG A 111 -5.00 -9.18 2.12
N ILE A 112 -6.12 -9.87 2.40
CA ILE A 112 -7.45 -9.36 2.03
C ILE A 112 -7.75 -8.05 2.78
N VAL A 113 -7.46 -7.98 4.08
CA VAL A 113 -7.66 -6.74 4.86
C VAL A 113 -6.81 -5.60 4.31
N GLN A 114 -5.53 -5.85 4.00
CA GLN A 114 -4.65 -4.86 3.37
C GLN A 114 -5.19 -4.40 2.02
N GLN A 115 -5.72 -5.31 1.21
CA GLN A 115 -6.31 -4.98 -0.08
C GLN A 115 -7.59 -4.14 0.06
N CYS A 116 -8.45 -4.45 1.03
CA CYS A 116 -9.63 -3.63 1.33
C CYS A 116 -9.25 -2.20 1.71
N ILE A 117 -8.18 -2.03 2.49
CA ILE A 117 -7.65 -0.72 2.86
C ILE A 117 -7.05 -0.01 1.66
N LEU A 118 -6.24 -0.71 0.86
CA LEU A 118 -5.60 -0.16 -0.33
C LEU A 118 -6.63 0.44 -1.30
N GLN A 119 -7.69 -0.29 -1.64
CA GLN A 119 -8.72 0.14 -2.58
C GLN A 119 -9.38 1.47 -2.19
N VAL A 120 -9.55 1.71 -0.89
CA VAL A 120 -10.18 2.95 -0.38
C VAL A 120 -9.17 4.07 -0.22
N LEU A 121 -7.92 3.77 0.20
CA LEU A 121 -6.90 4.79 0.40
C LEU A 121 -6.25 5.26 -0.90
N GLU A 122 -6.11 4.37 -1.88
CA GLU A 122 -5.44 4.67 -3.15
C GLU A 122 -6.02 5.92 -3.84
N PRO A 123 -7.34 6.05 -4.10
CA PRO A 123 -7.89 7.25 -4.72
C PRO A 123 -7.69 8.51 -3.86
N ILE A 124 -7.74 8.40 -2.55
CA ILE A 124 -7.50 9.54 -1.64
C ILE A 124 -6.05 10.03 -1.77
N CYS A 125 -5.09 9.11 -1.77
CA CYS A 125 -3.67 9.41 -1.84
C CYS A 125 -3.24 9.87 -3.23
N GLU A 126 -3.73 9.22 -4.29
CA GLU A 126 -3.44 9.57 -5.69
C GLU A 126 -3.74 11.04 -6.01
N ALA A 127 -4.82 11.59 -5.43
CA ALA A 127 -5.20 12.98 -5.56
C ALA A 127 -4.17 13.97 -4.95
N LYS A 128 -3.23 13.47 -4.13
CA LYS A 128 -2.24 14.29 -3.40
C LYS A 128 -0.81 14.05 -3.85
N PHE A 129 -0.55 12.97 -4.58
CA PHE A 129 0.79 12.64 -5.03
C PHE A 129 1.24 13.57 -6.14
N HIS A 130 2.51 13.95 -6.07
CA HIS A 130 3.12 14.78 -7.10
C HIS A 130 3.00 14.14 -8.48
N GLU A 131 2.72 14.93 -9.51
CA GLU A 131 2.44 14.43 -10.87
C GLU A 131 3.62 13.68 -11.51
N ARG A 132 4.85 14.00 -11.12
CA ARG A 132 6.08 13.37 -11.65
C ARG A 132 6.51 12.12 -10.90
N SER A 133 5.84 11.78 -9.79
CA SER A 133 6.06 10.51 -9.10
C SER A 133 5.43 9.35 -9.87
N ASN A 134 6.22 8.35 -10.25
CA ASN A 134 5.75 7.23 -11.10
C ASN A 134 5.77 5.87 -10.39
N GLY A 135 6.52 5.72 -9.29
CA GLY A 135 6.70 4.44 -8.63
C GLY A 135 5.43 3.90 -7.98
N PHE A 136 5.08 2.64 -8.24
CA PHE A 136 3.97 1.92 -7.59
C PHE A 136 2.60 2.60 -7.66
N ARG A 137 2.36 3.45 -8.64
CA ARG A 137 1.10 4.16 -8.84
C ARG A 137 0.25 3.51 -9.93
N PRO A 138 -1.09 3.53 -9.80
CA PRO A 138 -1.96 3.06 -10.87
C PRO A 138 -1.78 3.91 -12.14
N ASN A 139 -1.86 3.28 -13.30
CA ASN A 139 -1.70 3.92 -14.61
C ASN A 139 -0.35 4.66 -14.82
N ARG A 140 0.66 4.34 -14.02
CA ARG A 140 2.05 4.81 -14.17
C ARG A 140 2.95 3.62 -14.43
N SER A 141 3.98 3.84 -15.23
CA SER A 141 4.93 2.79 -15.61
C SER A 141 6.34 3.34 -15.80
N THR A 142 7.28 2.43 -16.01
CA THR A 142 8.68 2.77 -16.32
C THR A 142 8.78 3.60 -17.62
N GLU A 143 7.93 3.28 -18.59
CA GLU A 143 7.87 3.99 -19.88
C GLU A 143 7.42 5.43 -19.70
N HIS A 144 6.48 5.70 -18.80
CA HIS A 144 6.09 7.07 -18.45
C HIS A 144 7.25 7.85 -17.82
N ALA A 145 8.00 7.22 -16.91
CA ALA A 145 9.19 7.85 -16.31
C ALA A 145 10.26 8.15 -17.36
N ILE A 146 10.54 7.21 -18.27
CA ILE A 146 11.49 7.41 -19.37
C ILE A 146 11.03 8.55 -20.28
N ALA A 147 9.75 8.57 -20.65
CA ALA A 147 9.20 9.65 -21.51
C ALA A 147 9.32 11.02 -20.84
N GLN A 148 9.13 11.12 -19.53
CA GLN A 148 9.37 12.36 -18.78
C GLN A 148 10.84 12.78 -18.84
N CYS A 149 11.78 11.86 -18.61
CA CYS A 149 13.21 12.14 -18.71
C CYS A 149 13.60 12.61 -20.13
N CYS A 150 13.12 11.92 -21.16
CA CYS A 150 13.36 12.32 -22.55
C CYS A 150 12.83 13.73 -22.83
N ARG A 151 11.62 14.06 -22.36
CA ARG A 151 11.04 15.40 -22.50
C ARG A 151 11.89 16.47 -21.83
N LEU A 152 12.37 16.22 -20.60
CA LEU A 152 13.21 17.16 -19.87
C LEU A 152 14.54 17.41 -20.60
N MET A 153 15.17 16.37 -21.15
CA MET A 153 16.44 16.49 -21.88
C MET A 153 16.27 17.12 -23.27
N GLN A 154 15.28 16.68 -24.05
CA GLN A 154 15.16 17.06 -25.44
C GLN A 154 14.41 18.37 -25.66
N ILE A 155 13.36 18.63 -24.85
CA ILE A 155 12.51 19.82 -25.02
C ILE A 155 12.92 20.95 -24.08
N GLN A 156 13.23 20.61 -22.81
CA GLN A 156 13.63 21.64 -21.83
C GLN A 156 15.15 21.83 -21.73
N HIS A 157 15.93 21.08 -22.53
CA HIS A 157 17.39 21.17 -22.61
C HIS A 157 18.12 21.04 -21.26
N LEU A 158 17.57 20.19 -20.33
CA LEU A 158 18.25 19.89 -19.07
C LEU A 158 19.34 18.86 -19.30
N HIS A 159 20.62 19.24 -19.07
CA HIS A 159 21.78 18.41 -19.38
C HIS A 159 22.40 17.71 -18.17
N TYR A 160 21.94 18.02 -16.97
CA TYR A 160 22.46 17.45 -15.74
C TYR A 160 21.43 16.54 -15.11
N ALA A 161 21.84 15.34 -14.70
CA ALA A 161 21.02 14.39 -13.95
C ALA A 161 21.67 14.14 -12.58
N VAL A 162 20.90 14.29 -11.51
CA VAL A 162 21.31 13.93 -10.15
C VAL A 162 20.54 12.69 -9.76
N ASP A 163 21.27 11.59 -9.51
CA ASP A 163 20.68 10.32 -9.04
C ASP A 163 20.75 10.24 -7.51
N LEU A 164 19.60 10.02 -6.90
CA LEU A 164 19.46 9.88 -5.44
C LEU A 164 18.82 8.53 -5.10
N ASP A 165 19.49 7.75 -4.27
CA ASP A 165 18.94 6.48 -3.75
C ASP A 165 18.91 6.50 -2.21
N ILE A 166 17.78 6.07 -1.64
CA ILE A 166 17.62 5.98 -0.19
C ILE A 166 17.93 4.56 0.27
N HIS A 167 19.08 4.39 0.90
CA HIS A 167 19.53 3.10 1.39
C HIS A 167 18.53 2.44 2.35
N GLY A 168 18.08 1.24 1.98
CA GLY A 168 17.18 0.45 2.82
C GLY A 168 15.85 1.14 3.14
N PHE A 169 15.28 1.89 2.21
CA PHE A 169 14.13 2.75 2.43
C PHE A 169 12.98 2.03 3.15
N PHE A 170 12.52 0.88 2.62
CA PHE A 170 11.42 0.12 3.20
C PHE A 170 11.68 -0.33 4.65
N ASP A 171 12.93 -0.62 4.99
CA ASP A 171 13.32 -1.10 6.32
C ASP A 171 13.47 0.05 7.33
N ASN A 172 13.52 1.30 6.86
CA ASN A 172 13.79 2.47 7.68
C ASN A 172 12.61 3.45 7.83
N VAL A 173 11.46 3.17 7.26
CA VAL A 173 10.25 4.02 7.40
C VAL A 173 9.89 4.18 8.88
N ASN A 174 9.85 5.43 9.36
CA ASN A 174 9.42 5.73 10.73
C ASN A 174 7.90 5.65 10.83
N HIS A 175 7.39 4.73 11.67
CA HIS A 175 5.95 4.51 11.83
C HIS A 175 5.21 5.76 12.32
N GLY A 176 5.80 6.51 13.24
CA GLY A 176 5.19 7.73 13.78
C GLY A 176 5.09 8.83 12.75
N LYS A 177 6.16 9.04 11.94
CA LYS A 177 6.17 10.00 10.84
C LYS A 177 5.12 9.63 9.79
N LEU A 178 5.08 8.37 9.34
CA LEU A 178 4.10 7.88 8.37
C LEU A 178 2.65 8.14 8.82
N ILE A 179 2.30 7.80 10.06
CA ILE A 179 0.94 8.03 10.59
C ILE A 179 0.60 9.53 10.62
N ARG A 180 1.57 10.40 10.93
CA ARG A 180 1.38 11.86 10.88
C ARG A 180 1.16 12.34 9.45
N GLN A 181 1.97 11.88 8.50
CA GLN A 181 1.82 12.21 7.08
C GLN A 181 0.46 11.76 6.53
N MET A 182 -0.03 10.58 6.91
CA MET A 182 -1.39 10.14 6.56
C MET A 182 -2.46 11.10 7.11
N TRP A 183 -2.28 11.56 8.35
CA TRP A 183 -3.19 12.53 8.96
C TRP A 183 -3.18 13.87 8.20
N GLU A 184 -2.02 14.35 7.80
CA GLU A 184 -1.83 15.60 7.04
C GLU A 184 -2.40 15.50 5.62
N LEU A 185 -2.33 14.33 4.99
CA LEU A 185 -2.99 14.05 3.72
C LEU A 185 -4.54 14.06 3.81
N GLY A 186 -5.08 14.13 5.03
CA GLY A 186 -6.53 14.20 5.27
C GLY A 186 -7.15 12.90 5.74
N ILE A 187 -6.38 11.83 5.95
CA ILE A 187 -6.87 10.54 6.46
C ILE A 187 -6.98 10.63 7.98
N ARG A 188 -8.15 11.05 8.50
CA ARG A 188 -8.37 11.35 9.92
C ARG A 188 -9.24 10.31 10.64
N ASP A 189 -9.33 9.11 10.11
CA ASP A 189 -9.96 7.96 10.77
C ASP A 189 -8.98 7.33 11.77
N LYS A 190 -9.17 7.62 13.05
CA LYS A 190 -8.28 7.15 14.14
C LYS A 190 -8.24 5.62 14.22
N LYS A 191 -9.37 4.94 13.96
CA LYS A 191 -9.44 3.48 14.01
C LYS A 191 -8.64 2.86 12.87
N LEU A 192 -8.74 3.41 11.67
CA LEU A 192 -7.93 3.00 10.53
C LEU A 192 -6.43 3.19 10.80
N LEU A 193 -6.03 4.37 11.28
CA LEU A 193 -4.63 4.64 11.61
C LEU A 193 -4.08 3.69 12.68
N CYS A 194 -4.92 3.29 13.65
CA CYS A 194 -4.58 2.27 14.64
C CYS A 194 -4.36 0.91 13.98
N ILE A 195 -5.24 0.48 13.07
CA ILE A 195 -5.09 -0.77 12.29
C ILE A 195 -3.79 -0.76 11.50
N ILE A 196 -3.49 0.31 10.78
CA ILE A 196 -2.23 0.43 10.01
C ILE A 196 -1.01 0.35 10.93
N LYS A 197 -1.04 1.02 12.07
CA LYS A 197 0.04 0.94 13.07
C LYS A 197 0.24 -0.49 13.60
N GLN A 198 -0.84 -1.25 13.80
CA GLN A 198 -0.76 -2.65 14.18
C GLN A 198 -0.18 -3.51 13.06
N MET A 199 -0.57 -3.27 11.80
CA MET A 199 0.01 -3.96 10.63
C MET A 199 1.53 -3.74 10.53
N LEU A 200 1.98 -2.50 10.72
CA LEU A 200 3.40 -2.15 10.67
C LEU A 200 4.21 -2.80 11.80
N ARG A 201 3.58 -3.11 12.92
CA ARG A 201 4.18 -3.75 14.11
C ARG A 201 3.96 -5.25 14.16
N ALA A 202 3.34 -5.85 13.15
CA ALA A 202 3.11 -7.29 13.11
C ALA A 202 4.44 -8.04 13.29
N PRO A 203 4.50 -9.05 14.19
CA PRO A 203 5.71 -9.83 14.38
C PRO A 203 6.18 -10.49 13.08
N ILE A 204 7.49 -10.59 12.88
CA ILE A 204 8.09 -11.27 11.73
C ILE A 204 8.68 -12.57 12.22
N VAL A 205 8.27 -13.68 11.62
CA VAL A 205 8.86 -15.02 11.88
C VAL A 205 9.94 -15.28 10.86
N LEU A 206 11.16 -15.45 11.34
CA LEU A 206 12.35 -15.79 10.54
C LEU A 206 12.35 -17.26 10.12
N PRO A 207 13.19 -17.66 9.13
CA PRO A 207 13.31 -19.06 8.72
C PRO A 207 13.74 -20.02 9.86
N ASP A 208 14.48 -19.53 10.83
CA ASP A 208 14.90 -20.27 12.04
C ASP A 208 13.81 -20.34 13.14
N GLY A 209 12.62 -19.77 12.89
CA GLY A 209 11.48 -19.74 13.81
C GLY A 209 11.52 -18.60 14.83
N LYS A 210 12.59 -17.83 14.93
CA LYS A 210 12.68 -16.65 15.81
C LYS A 210 11.67 -15.57 15.37
N ARG A 211 11.19 -14.80 16.36
CA ARG A 211 10.28 -13.68 16.12
C ARG A 211 10.99 -12.35 16.33
N ILE A 212 10.83 -11.45 15.37
CA ILE A 212 11.27 -10.06 15.44
C ILE A 212 10.04 -9.16 15.54
N TYR A 213 10.11 -8.14 16.38
CA TYR A 213 9.06 -7.12 16.55
C TYR A 213 9.56 -5.81 15.94
N PRO A 214 9.07 -5.43 14.74
CA PRO A 214 9.55 -4.24 14.06
C PRO A 214 9.12 -2.97 14.79
N THR A 215 10.07 -2.05 14.96
CA THR A 215 9.82 -0.70 15.49
C THR A 215 9.80 0.36 14.40
N LYS A 216 10.30 0.02 13.22
CA LYS A 216 10.36 0.82 11.99
C LYS A 216 10.22 -0.07 10.76
N GLY A 217 10.07 0.52 9.61
CA GLY A 217 9.98 -0.16 8.32
C GLY A 217 8.57 -0.60 7.94
N THR A 218 8.42 -0.88 6.65
CA THR A 218 7.22 -1.51 6.08
C THR A 218 7.60 -2.90 5.58
N PRO A 219 6.79 -3.94 5.83
CA PRO A 219 7.15 -5.28 5.42
C PRO A 219 7.25 -5.36 3.89
N GLN A 220 8.45 -5.66 3.36
CA GLN A 220 8.62 -5.90 1.92
C GLN A 220 7.76 -7.09 1.50
N GLY A 221 6.83 -6.87 0.56
CA GLY A 221 5.83 -7.86 0.13
C GLY A 221 4.45 -7.70 0.76
N GLY A 222 4.26 -6.76 1.67
CA GLY A 222 2.93 -6.31 2.10
C GLY A 222 2.21 -5.57 0.97
N ILE A 223 0.93 -5.84 0.80
CA ILE A 223 0.11 -5.25 -0.27
C ILE A 223 0.00 -3.72 -0.14
N LEU A 224 -0.08 -3.24 1.09
CA LEU A 224 -0.20 -1.81 1.39
C LEU A 224 1.15 -1.07 1.37
N SER A 225 2.28 -1.79 1.45
CA SER A 225 3.62 -1.20 1.61
C SER A 225 4.01 -0.23 0.48
N PRO A 226 3.70 -0.46 -0.79
CA PRO A 226 3.99 0.49 -1.86
C PRO A 226 3.26 1.83 -1.68
N LEU A 227 1.97 1.81 -1.35
CA LEU A 227 1.20 3.03 -1.08
C LEU A 227 1.77 3.80 0.12
N LEU A 228 2.08 3.11 1.22
CA LEU A 228 2.66 3.73 2.41
C LEU A 228 4.03 4.35 2.12
N SER A 229 4.81 3.74 1.25
CA SER A 229 6.10 4.27 0.79
C SER A 229 5.92 5.57 0.00
N ASN A 230 4.96 5.61 -0.92
CA ASN A 230 4.64 6.81 -1.68
C ASN A 230 4.14 7.95 -0.76
N ILE A 231 3.36 7.65 0.27
CA ILE A 231 2.96 8.64 1.27
C ILE A 231 4.18 9.27 1.96
N VAL A 232 5.18 8.45 2.33
CA VAL A 232 6.40 8.97 2.98
C VAL A 232 7.23 9.84 2.04
N LEU A 233 7.34 9.45 0.77
CA LEU A 233 8.15 10.16 -0.23
C LEU A 233 7.45 11.40 -0.79
N ASN A 234 6.13 11.49 -0.71
CA ASN A 234 5.36 12.59 -1.28
C ASN A 234 5.80 13.97 -0.77
N GLU A 235 6.20 14.08 0.50
CA GLU A 235 6.74 15.35 1.03
C GLU A 235 8.05 15.73 0.33
N LEU A 236 8.92 14.75 0.03
CA LEU A 236 10.16 14.98 -0.68
C LEU A 236 9.89 15.41 -2.12
N ASP A 237 8.95 14.74 -2.81
CA ASP A 237 8.59 15.07 -4.19
C ASP A 237 8.09 16.52 -4.29
N TRP A 238 7.17 16.92 -3.41
CA TRP A 238 6.66 18.30 -3.36
C TRP A 238 7.73 19.32 -2.93
N TRP A 239 8.61 18.96 -2.00
CA TRP A 239 9.70 19.83 -1.60
C TRP A 239 10.68 20.08 -2.76
N VAL A 240 11.10 19.02 -3.47
CA VAL A 240 11.96 19.15 -4.66
C VAL A 240 11.29 20.05 -5.70
N SER A 241 10.02 19.81 -6.02
CA SER A 241 9.26 20.63 -6.96
C SER A 241 9.20 22.11 -6.53
N SER A 242 8.96 22.37 -5.24
CA SER A 242 8.89 23.75 -4.73
C SER A 242 10.22 24.48 -4.79
N GLN A 243 11.36 23.78 -4.70
CA GLN A 243 12.69 24.39 -4.70
C GLN A 243 13.24 24.66 -6.11
N TRP A 244 12.93 23.81 -7.08
CA TRP A 244 13.59 23.85 -8.38
C TRP A 244 12.67 23.92 -9.59
N GLU A 245 11.40 23.59 -9.48
CA GLU A 245 10.46 23.63 -10.60
C GLU A 245 9.63 24.92 -10.63
N ASN A 246 9.39 25.52 -9.47
CA ASN A 246 8.54 26.69 -9.31
C ASN A 246 9.35 27.95 -8.90
N MET A 247 10.67 27.94 -9.02
CA MET A 247 11.45 29.18 -8.89
C MET A 247 11.19 30.08 -10.09
N PRO A 248 10.89 31.38 -9.85
CA PRO A 248 10.73 32.38 -10.91
C PRO A 248 12.01 32.58 -11.71
#